data_91e248a7ec304859cee8a93a8fff6145
#
_entry.id   91e248a7ec304859cee8a93a8fff6145
#
_cell.length_a   1.000
_cell.length_b   1.000
_cell.length_c   1.000
_cell.angle_alpha   90.00
_cell.angle_beta   90.00
_cell.angle_gamma   90.00
#
_symmetry.space_group_name_H-M   'P 1'
#
loop_
_entity.id
_entity.type
_entity.pdbx_description
1 polymer ?
#
loop_
_entity_poly.entity_id
_entity_poly.type
_entity_poly.pdbx_seq_one_letter_code
_entity_poly.pdbx_strand_id
1 'polypeptide(L)'
;EKLSSNLDQVEQQLDRFLDIFRRIKAEQKLDETIQRMNQLVEQQRIVNENIQTLDEQTDPATIARLSHEEQRNSEEFSNIRDVMEEAAEAMQEFDLESAAALENLEKDHLTNQTESSLSQTARQLQKQRIQQAQQKSAESLENLENLQFMVADIQSQFQDQTTKEMAGKFQTVMRDLLELSKLQESLEQSTRTMPKNSQRLAAMAGQQQFAQDQLIKIMSSLMDLSKETFAVTPQMGKGIGMANAQMEEAKKKLTKRNGRGAANSQQSAMTSLNEAVLAVYQAMNKMQASGSASGYEQFLQRMQEISGRQQGINDQSMQLAFGQLF
;
A
#
# COMPACT_ATOMS: atom_id res chain seq x y z
N GLU A 1 17.43 18.23 27.54
CA GLU A 1 16.40 17.18 27.65
C GLU A 1 15.23 17.38 26.65
N LYS A 2 14.57 18.56 26.58
CA LYS A 2 13.49 18.81 25.60
C LYS A 2 13.95 18.80 24.14
N LEU A 3 15.16 19.28 23.86
CA LEU A 3 15.75 19.25 22.49
C LEU A 3 16.13 17.83 22.06
N SER A 4 16.68 17.03 22.94
CA SER A 4 17.00 15.63 22.71
C SER A 4 15.72 14.83 22.44
N SER A 5 14.68 14.99 23.27
CA SER A 5 13.38 14.33 23.06
C SER A 5 12.69 14.72 21.75
N ASN A 6 12.86 15.96 21.28
CA ASN A 6 12.31 16.39 19.99
C ASN A 6 13.12 15.81 18.81
N LEU A 7 14.46 15.68 18.95
CA LEU A 7 15.30 15.06 17.95
C LEU A 7 14.98 13.57 17.82
N ASP A 8 14.85 12.85 18.93
CA ASP A 8 14.46 11.42 18.94
C ASP A 8 13.09 11.18 18.30
N GLN A 9 12.14 12.11 18.51
CA GLN A 9 10.82 12.05 17.86
C GLN A 9 10.89 12.31 16.35
N VAL A 10 11.74 13.24 15.90
CA VAL A 10 11.94 13.53 14.48
C VAL A 10 12.64 12.35 13.81
N GLU A 11 13.65 11.75 14.46
CA GLU A 11 14.33 10.56 13.95
C GLU A 11 13.37 9.39 13.79
N GLN A 12 12.54 9.09 14.80
CA GLN A 12 11.51 8.04 14.72
C GLN A 12 10.47 8.30 13.61
N GLN A 13 10.12 9.56 13.37
CA GLN A 13 9.22 9.91 12.27
C GLN A 13 9.87 9.74 10.90
N LEU A 14 11.16 10.08 10.77
CA LEU A 14 11.92 9.89 9.55
C LEU A 14 12.07 8.40 9.21
N ASP A 15 12.42 7.56 10.19
CA ASP A 15 12.53 6.11 10.02
C ASP A 15 11.20 5.51 9.56
N ARG A 16 10.09 5.92 10.19
CA ARG A 16 8.74 5.53 9.76
C ARG A 16 8.46 5.83 8.29
N PHE A 17 8.81 7.04 7.84
CA PHE A 17 8.60 7.42 6.46
C PHE A 17 9.49 6.61 5.51
N LEU A 18 10.72 6.30 5.92
CA LEU A 18 11.66 5.53 5.10
C LEU A 18 11.13 4.11 4.81
N ASP A 19 10.60 3.40 5.80
CA ASP A 19 10.07 2.04 5.62
C ASP A 19 8.84 2.03 4.69
N ILE A 20 7.91 2.98 4.87
CA ILE A 20 6.77 3.11 3.97
C ILE A 20 7.23 3.47 2.55
N PHE A 21 8.19 4.41 2.39
CA PHE A 21 8.70 4.80 1.07
C PHE A 21 9.43 3.67 0.36
N ARG A 22 10.16 2.81 1.08
CA ARG A 22 10.77 1.61 0.48
C ARG A 22 9.71 0.67 -0.07
N ARG A 23 8.64 0.43 0.68
CA ARG A 23 7.51 -0.39 0.22
C ARG A 23 6.82 0.22 -1.00
N ILE A 24 6.55 1.54 -0.97
CA ILE A 24 6.01 2.26 -2.12
C ILE A 24 6.94 2.12 -3.33
N LYS A 25 8.24 2.27 -3.14
CA LYS A 25 9.23 2.12 -4.21
C LYS A 25 9.15 0.73 -4.84
N ALA A 26 9.05 -0.33 -4.02
CA ALA A 26 8.90 -1.70 -4.53
C ALA A 26 7.63 -1.87 -5.36
N GLU A 27 6.47 -1.43 -4.83
CA GLU A 27 5.19 -1.47 -5.55
C GLU A 27 5.26 -0.67 -6.87
N GLN A 28 5.78 0.56 -6.83
CA GLN A 28 5.87 1.43 -8.01
C GLN A 28 6.83 0.92 -9.08
N LYS A 29 7.98 0.35 -8.69
CA LYS A 29 8.93 -0.20 -9.65
C LYS A 29 8.38 -1.43 -10.36
N LEU A 30 7.66 -2.26 -9.64
CA LEU A 30 6.98 -3.42 -10.22
C LEU A 30 5.84 -2.98 -11.16
N ASP A 31 5.04 -1.99 -10.77
CA ASP A 31 4.02 -1.39 -11.63
C ASP A 31 4.61 -0.74 -12.88
N GLU A 32 5.75 -0.04 -12.76
CA GLU A 32 6.49 0.54 -13.88
C GLU A 32 6.94 -0.54 -14.86
N THR A 33 7.48 -1.65 -14.35
CA THR A 33 7.88 -2.81 -15.16
C THR A 33 6.72 -3.33 -15.99
N ILE A 34 5.57 -3.57 -15.35
CA ILE A 34 4.36 -4.06 -16.03
C ILE A 34 3.86 -3.08 -17.09
N GLN A 35 3.77 -1.80 -16.75
CA GLN A 35 3.27 -0.78 -17.69
C GLN A 35 4.16 -0.66 -18.92
N ARG A 36 5.48 -0.64 -18.76
CA ARG A 36 6.44 -0.60 -19.85
C ARG A 36 6.39 -1.87 -20.70
N MET A 37 6.30 -3.05 -20.05
CA MET A 37 6.17 -4.33 -20.75
C MET A 37 4.91 -4.37 -21.61
N ASN A 38 3.76 -3.94 -21.05
CA ASN A 38 2.49 -3.86 -21.78
C ASN A 38 2.59 -2.95 -23.02
N GLN A 39 3.23 -1.80 -22.86
CA GLN A 39 3.44 -0.84 -23.95
C GLN A 39 4.36 -1.43 -25.03
N LEU A 40 5.44 -2.09 -24.63
CA LEU A 40 6.37 -2.70 -25.57
C LEU A 40 5.74 -3.85 -26.35
N VAL A 41 4.96 -4.72 -25.69
CA VAL A 41 4.21 -5.82 -26.35
C VAL A 41 3.28 -5.26 -27.42
N GLU A 42 2.54 -4.19 -27.11
CA GLU A 42 1.62 -3.58 -28.07
C GLU A 42 2.37 -2.92 -29.24
N GLN A 43 3.48 -2.24 -28.96
CA GLN A 43 4.34 -1.67 -30.01
C GLN A 43 4.93 -2.75 -30.91
N GLN A 44 5.43 -3.85 -30.31
CA GLN A 44 5.99 -4.97 -31.04
C GLN A 44 4.94 -5.69 -31.89
N ARG A 45 3.70 -5.80 -31.41
CA ARG A 45 2.59 -6.36 -32.20
C ARG A 45 2.34 -5.58 -33.46
N ILE A 46 2.25 -4.23 -33.36
CA ILE A 46 2.06 -3.36 -34.50
C ILE A 46 3.24 -3.45 -35.49
N VAL A 47 4.46 -3.47 -34.98
CA VAL A 47 5.66 -3.59 -35.82
C VAL A 47 5.71 -4.95 -36.49
N ASN A 48 5.43 -6.04 -35.77
CA ASN A 48 5.38 -7.39 -36.33
C ASN A 48 4.32 -7.49 -37.44
N GLU A 49 3.09 -6.98 -37.23
CA GLU A 49 2.05 -6.97 -38.26
C GLU A 49 2.55 -6.27 -39.54
N ASN A 50 3.20 -5.11 -39.42
CA ASN A 50 3.77 -4.40 -40.56
C ASN A 50 4.87 -5.19 -41.22
N ILE A 51 5.78 -5.84 -40.47
CA ILE A 51 6.86 -6.67 -41.02
C ILE A 51 6.29 -7.89 -41.75
N GLN A 52 5.22 -8.52 -41.26
CA GLN A 52 4.58 -9.66 -41.92
C GLN A 52 3.98 -9.30 -43.30
N THR A 53 3.66 -8.03 -43.56
CA THR A 53 3.15 -7.56 -44.86
C THR A 53 4.25 -7.18 -45.85
N LEU A 54 5.53 -7.20 -45.46
CA LEU A 54 6.63 -6.87 -46.32
C LEU A 54 6.85 -7.93 -47.42
N ASP A 55 7.22 -7.48 -48.62
CA ASP A 55 7.61 -8.29 -49.74
C ASP A 55 8.87 -7.73 -50.45
N GLU A 56 9.33 -8.40 -51.52
CA GLU A 56 10.50 -7.98 -52.27
C GLU A 56 10.32 -6.65 -53.04
N GLN A 57 9.06 -6.18 -53.18
CA GLN A 57 8.72 -4.93 -53.87
C GLN A 57 8.52 -3.76 -52.90
N THR A 58 8.61 -4.02 -51.60
CA THR A 58 8.40 -3.00 -50.58
C THR A 58 9.45 -1.90 -50.64
N ASP A 59 9.02 -0.64 -50.56
CA ASP A 59 9.88 0.53 -50.59
C ASP A 59 10.96 0.43 -49.48
N PRO A 60 12.24 0.64 -49.84
CA PRO A 60 13.36 0.66 -48.89
C PRO A 60 13.18 1.64 -47.71
N ALA A 61 12.47 2.74 -47.91
CA ALA A 61 12.19 3.70 -46.84
C ALA A 61 11.26 3.10 -45.77
N THR A 62 10.29 2.27 -46.15
CA THR A 62 9.40 1.53 -45.23
C THR A 62 10.20 0.50 -44.42
N ILE A 63 11.08 -0.24 -45.08
CA ILE A 63 11.96 -1.22 -44.41
C ILE A 63 12.90 -0.52 -43.43
N ALA A 64 13.48 0.62 -43.81
CA ALA A 64 14.35 1.40 -42.94
C ALA A 64 13.59 1.94 -41.71
N ARG A 65 12.34 2.42 -41.88
CA ARG A 65 11.48 2.86 -40.77
C ARG A 65 11.23 1.75 -39.82
N LEU A 66 10.79 0.57 -40.27
CA LEU A 66 10.52 -0.61 -39.42
C LEU A 66 11.78 -1.10 -38.71
N SER A 67 12.96 -1.05 -39.38
CA SER A 67 14.22 -1.37 -38.71
C SER A 67 14.53 -0.43 -37.55
N HIS A 68 14.24 0.87 -37.68
CA HIS A 68 14.40 1.84 -36.58
C HIS A 68 13.37 1.63 -35.46
N GLU A 69 12.15 1.22 -35.79
CA GLU A 69 11.13 0.88 -34.80
C GLU A 69 11.54 -0.34 -33.97
N GLU A 70 12.03 -1.41 -34.61
CA GLU A 70 12.58 -2.59 -33.95
C GLU A 70 13.80 -2.28 -33.09
N GLN A 71 14.69 -1.40 -33.56
CA GLN A 71 15.81 -0.97 -32.74
C GLN A 71 15.36 -0.23 -31.49
N ARG A 72 14.38 0.65 -31.58
CA ARG A 72 13.78 1.31 -30.40
C ARG A 72 13.12 0.33 -29.44
N ASN A 73 12.41 -0.69 -29.97
CA ASN A 73 11.83 -1.75 -29.15
C ASN A 73 12.91 -2.56 -28.42
N SER A 74 14.05 -2.83 -29.08
CA SER A 74 15.22 -3.48 -28.45
C SER A 74 15.84 -2.63 -27.34
N GLU A 75 15.97 -1.31 -27.54
CA GLU A 75 16.47 -0.37 -26.55
C GLU A 75 15.49 -0.24 -25.37
N GLU A 76 14.17 -0.17 -25.63
CA GLU A 76 13.16 -0.12 -24.56
C GLU A 76 13.13 -1.42 -23.77
N PHE A 77 13.31 -2.58 -24.41
CA PHE A 77 13.41 -3.84 -23.70
C PHE A 77 14.62 -3.89 -22.74
N SER A 78 15.78 -3.37 -23.18
CA SER A 78 16.95 -3.22 -22.30
C SER A 78 16.64 -2.31 -21.10
N ASN A 79 15.95 -1.20 -21.30
CA ASN A 79 15.51 -0.33 -20.19
C ASN A 79 14.53 -1.03 -19.24
N ILE A 80 13.64 -1.90 -19.77
CA ILE A 80 12.73 -2.70 -18.94
C ILE A 80 13.52 -3.67 -18.07
N ARG A 81 14.58 -4.30 -18.59
CA ARG A 81 15.46 -5.18 -17.81
C ARG A 81 16.10 -4.44 -16.62
N ASP A 82 16.59 -3.22 -16.83
CA ASP A 82 17.15 -2.37 -15.77
C ASP A 82 16.08 -2.08 -14.70
N VAL A 83 14.84 -1.79 -15.10
CA VAL A 83 13.73 -1.57 -14.15
C VAL A 83 13.33 -2.86 -13.42
N MET A 84 13.39 -4.03 -14.08
CA MET A 84 13.17 -5.33 -13.44
C MET A 84 14.20 -5.59 -12.33
N GLU A 85 15.48 -5.30 -12.58
CA GLU A 85 16.54 -5.42 -11.57
C GLU A 85 16.29 -4.48 -10.38
N GLU A 86 15.99 -3.20 -10.64
CA GLU A 86 15.64 -2.23 -9.58
C GLU A 86 14.39 -2.63 -8.79
N ALA A 87 13.40 -3.22 -9.46
CA ALA A 87 12.18 -3.73 -8.81
C ALA A 87 12.51 -4.93 -7.92
N ALA A 88 13.29 -5.90 -8.42
CA ALA A 88 13.70 -7.06 -7.65
C ALA A 88 14.48 -6.66 -6.39
N GLU A 89 15.44 -5.73 -6.51
CA GLU A 89 16.17 -5.19 -5.36
C GLU A 89 15.23 -4.54 -4.33
N ALA A 90 14.28 -3.72 -4.79
CA ALA A 90 13.36 -3.03 -3.91
C ALA A 90 12.37 -3.99 -3.20
N MET A 91 12.03 -5.13 -3.82
CA MET A 91 11.13 -6.14 -3.28
C MET A 91 11.78 -7.04 -2.22
N GLN A 92 13.12 -7.18 -2.20
CA GLN A 92 13.85 -8.13 -1.33
C GLN A 92 13.53 -7.96 0.16
N GLU A 93 13.23 -6.75 0.61
CA GLU A 93 12.91 -6.46 2.01
C GLU A 93 11.50 -6.96 2.41
N PHE A 94 10.60 -7.11 1.44
CA PHE A 94 9.17 -7.36 1.68
C PHE A 94 8.72 -8.75 1.25
N ASP A 95 9.30 -9.29 0.18
CA ASP A 95 8.99 -10.62 -0.35
C ASP A 95 10.19 -11.17 -1.13
N LEU A 96 10.99 -11.98 -0.46
CA LEU A 96 12.19 -12.60 -1.04
C LEU A 96 11.86 -13.57 -2.19
N GLU A 97 10.69 -14.22 -2.16
CA GLU A 97 10.31 -15.21 -3.17
C GLU A 97 9.98 -14.50 -4.49
N SER A 98 9.12 -13.48 -4.46
CA SER A 98 8.80 -12.69 -5.64
C SER A 98 10.00 -11.90 -6.16
N ALA A 99 10.84 -11.36 -5.27
CA ALA A 99 12.08 -10.69 -5.65
C ALA A 99 13.03 -11.62 -6.40
N ALA A 100 13.27 -12.82 -5.87
CA ALA A 100 14.11 -13.83 -6.52
C ALA A 100 13.50 -14.33 -7.84
N ALA A 101 12.17 -14.45 -7.91
CA ALA A 101 11.49 -14.82 -9.15
C ALA A 101 11.71 -13.79 -10.26
N LEU A 102 11.61 -12.48 -9.93
CA LEU A 102 11.84 -11.39 -10.88
C LEU A 102 13.31 -11.29 -11.31
N GLU A 103 14.25 -11.42 -10.37
CA GLU A 103 15.69 -11.45 -10.66
C GLU A 103 16.06 -12.63 -11.54
N ASN A 104 15.51 -13.81 -11.28
CA ASN A 104 15.74 -15.00 -12.11
C ASN A 104 15.14 -14.83 -13.51
N LEU A 105 13.96 -14.22 -13.63
CA LEU A 105 13.34 -13.95 -14.92
C LEU A 105 14.15 -12.94 -15.74
N GLU A 106 14.72 -11.92 -15.11
CA GLU A 106 15.60 -10.94 -15.78
C GLU A 106 16.83 -11.63 -16.40
N LYS A 107 17.42 -12.60 -15.69
CA LYS A 107 18.61 -13.36 -16.13
C LYS A 107 18.28 -14.59 -16.99
N ASP A 108 17.02 -14.91 -17.17
CA ASP A 108 16.56 -16.13 -17.85
C ASP A 108 16.97 -16.17 -19.31
N HIS A 109 17.05 -17.40 -19.86
CA HIS A 109 17.33 -17.62 -21.27
C HIS A 109 16.29 -16.96 -22.18
N LEU A 110 15.01 -16.98 -21.80
CA LEU A 110 13.93 -16.34 -22.56
C LEU A 110 14.15 -14.82 -22.69
N THR A 111 14.52 -14.16 -21.62
CA THR A 111 14.82 -12.71 -21.60
C THR A 111 15.99 -12.38 -22.52
N ASN A 112 17.09 -13.14 -22.43
CA ASN A 112 18.25 -12.97 -23.28
C ASN A 112 17.95 -13.29 -24.77
N GLN A 113 17.10 -14.30 -25.02
CA GLN A 113 16.65 -14.66 -26.38
C GLN A 113 15.75 -13.56 -26.95
N THR A 114 14.89 -12.95 -26.16
CA THR A 114 14.03 -11.82 -26.56
C THR A 114 14.84 -10.63 -27.02
N GLU A 115 15.82 -10.20 -26.22
CA GLU A 115 16.73 -9.10 -26.58
C GLU A 115 17.50 -9.42 -27.87
N SER A 116 17.99 -10.64 -28.00
CA SER A 116 18.67 -11.10 -29.20
C SER A 116 17.76 -11.09 -30.43
N SER A 117 16.52 -11.58 -30.33
CA SER A 117 15.59 -11.65 -31.47
C SER A 117 15.13 -10.26 -31.92
N LEU A 118 14.86 -9.29 -31.02
CA LEU A 118 14.58 -7.90 -31.35
C LEU A 118 15.75 -7.25 -32.12
N SER A 119 16.97 -7.36 -31.58
CA SER A 119 18.17 -6.83 -32.24
C SER A 119 18.43 -7.49 -33.60
N GLN A 120 18.19 -8.80 -33.71
CA GLN A 120 18.35 -9.53 -34.98
C GLN A 120 17.31 -9.09 -36.00
N THR A 121 16.04 -8.88 -35.62
CA THR A 121 14.99 -8.39 -36.52
C THR A 121 15.43 -7.06 -37.18
N ALA A 122 15.85 -6.09 -36.36
CA ALA A 122 16.35 -4.81 -36.89
C ALA A 122 17.50 -4.99 -37.89
N ARG A 123 18.48 -5.86 -37.57
CA ARG A 123 19.63 -6.15 -38.46
C ARG A 123 19.22 -6.88 -39.73
N GLN A 124 18.23 -7.78 -39.69
CA GLN A 124 17.76 -8.46 -40.91
C GLN A 124 17.01 -7.51 -41.83
N LEU A 125 16.21 -6.58 -41.28
CA LEU A 125 15.55 -5.51 -42.03
C LEU A 125 16.59 -4.59 -42.71
N GLN A 126 17.66 -4.17 -42.01
CA GLN A 126 18.74 -3.38 -42.56
C GLN A 126 19.43 -4.07 -43.76
N LYS A 127 19.54 -5.42 -43.69
CA LYS A 127 20.11 -6.23 -44.76
C LYS A 127 19.08 -6.65 -45.83
N GLN A 128 17.85 -6.14 -45.73
CA GLN A 128 16.74 -6.45 -46.64
C GLN A 128 16.42 -7.97 -46.72
N ARG A 129 16.67 -8.69 -45.60
CA ARG A 129 16.38 -10.15 -45.48
C ARG A 129 15.00 -10.33 -44.87
N ILE A 130 13.96 -10.06 -45.66
CA ILE A 130 12.58 -9.95 -45.22
C ILE A 130 12.09 -11.22 -44.50
N GLN A 131 12.25 -12.39 -45.08
CA GLN A 131 11.78 -13.66 -44.49
C GLN A 131 12.42 -13.93 -43.13
N GLN A 132 13.71 -13.63 -42.95
CA GLN A 132 14.41 -13.78 -41.69
C GLN A 132 13.91 -12.75 -40.63
N ALA A 133 13.63 -11.53 -41.07
CA ALA A 133 13.07 -10.51 -40.24
C ALA A 133 11.66 -10.88 -39.76
N GLN A 134 10.80 -11.38 -40.66
CA GLN A 134 9.44 -11.86 -40.32
C GLN A 134 9.48 -12.96 -39.27
N GLN A 135 10.35 -13.97 -39.45
CA GLN A 135 10.49 -15.04 -38.46
C GLN A 135 10.97 -14.52 -37.11
N LYS A 136 11.99 -13.66 -37.09
CA LYS A 136 12.54 -13.13 -35.84
C LYS A 136 11.61 -12.14 -35.12
N SER A 137 10.83 -11.36 -35.86
CA SER A 137 9.81 -10.47 -35.29
C SER A 137 8.67 -11.26 -34.65
N ALA A 138 8.21 -12.35 -35.28
CA ALA A 138 7.20 -13.24 -34.68
C ALA A 138 7.74 -13.91 -33.41
N GLU A 139 8.98 -14.41 -33.42
CA GLU A 139 9.64 -15.00 -32.25
C GLU A 139 9.77 -13.97 -31.10
N SER A 140 10.17 -12.74 -31.39
CA SER A 140 10.29 -11.70 -30.36
C SER A 140 8.95 -11.31 -29.75
N LEU A 141 7.88 -11.24 -30.55
CA LEU A 141 6.54 -10.95 -30.04
C LEU A 141 6.04 -12.07 -29.11
N GLU A 142 6.17 -13.33 -29.52
CA GLU A 142 5.79 -14.48 -28.70
C GLU A 142 6.55 -14.50 -27.35
N ASN A 143 7.86 -14.24 -27.41
CA ASN A 143 8.70 -14.19 -26.22
C ASN A 143 8.28 -13.04 -25.28
N LEU A 144 8.01 -11.84 -25.83
CA LEU A 144 7.55 -10.68 -25.05
C LEU A 144 6.20 -10.92 -24.40
N GLU A 145 5.25 -11.56 -25.10
CA GLU A 145 3.94 -11.93 -24.52
C GLU A 145 4.09 -12.93 -23.37
N ASN A 146 5.01 -13.90 -23.51
CA ASN A 146 5.33 -14.83 -22.43
C ASN A 146 5.97 -14.12 -21.22
N LEU A 147 6.93 -13.25 -21.44
CA LEU A 147 7.55 -12.45 -20.38
C LEU A 147 6.53 -11.52 -19.68
N GLN A 148 5.66 -10.88 -20.45
CA GLN A 148 4.55 -10.06 -19.91
C GLN A 148 3.69 -10.88 -18.94
N PHE A 149 3.30 -12.08 -19.33
CA PHE A 149 2.52 -12.97 -18.48
C PHE A 149 3.28 -13.35 -17.20
N MET A 150 4.56 -13.70 -17.31
CA MET A 150 5.38 -14.10 -16.15
C MET A 150 5.60 -12.92 -15.17
N VAL A 151 5.86 -11.71 -15.68
CA VAL A 151 5.99 -10.51 -14.83
C VAL A 151 4.67 -10.18 -14.13
N ALA A 152 3.53 -10.31 -14.84
CA ALA A 152 2.21 -10.09 -14.26
C ALA A 152 1.87 -11.11 -13.16
N ASP A 153 2.29 -12.38 -13.32
CA ASP A 153 2.14 -13.41 -12.29
C ASP A 153 2.98 -13.09 -11.04
N ILE A 154 4.23 -12.67 -11.23
CA ILE A 154 5.11 -12.22 -10.12
C ILE A 154 4.49 -11.02 -9.40
N GLN A 155 3.93 -10.05 -10.13
CA GLN A 155 3.24 -8.92 -9.53
C GLN A 155 2.05 -9.36 -8.67
N SER A 156 1.23 -10.27 -9.19
CA SER A 156 0.08 -10.80 -8.45
C SER A 156 0.52 -11.52 -7.18
N GLN A 157 1.56 -12.33 -7.24
CA GLN A 157 2.11 -13.04 -6.09
C GLN A 157 2.65 -12.05 -5.03
N PHE A 158 3.41 -11.04 -5.44
CA PHE A 158 3.92 -10.00 -4.54
C PHE A 158 2.80 -9.24 -3.85
N GLN A 159 1.77 -8.82 -4.59
CA GLN A 159 0.62 -8.10 -4.05
C GLN A 159 -0.17 -8.97 -3.08
N ASP A 160 -0.43 -10.22 -3.42
CA ASP A 160 -1.16 -11.18 -2.57
C ASP A 160 -0.40 -11.46 -1.28
N GLN A 161 0.90 -11.70 -1.35
CA GLN A 161 1.72 -12.00 -0.18
C GLN A 161 1.83 -10.81 0.77
N THR A 162 2.17 -9.63 0.23
CA THR A 162 2.36 -8.42 1.05
C THR A 162 1.05 -7.90 1.65
N THR A 163 -0.06 -7.96 0.89
CA THR A 163 -1.37 -7.56 1.42
C THR A 163 -1.89 -8.57 2.44
N LYS A 164 -1.66 -9.87 2.27
CA LYS A 164 -2.02 -10.92 3.22
C LYS A 164 -1.28 -10.77 4.54
N GLU A 165 0.02 -10.52 4.49
CA GLU A 165 0.82 -10.25 5.70
C GLU A 165 0.27 -9.05 6.46
N MET A 166 0.05 -7.94 5.76
CA MET A 166 -0.46 -6.71 6.36
C MET A 166 -1.88 -6.89 6.92
N ALA A 167 -2.76 -7.59 6.18
CA ALA A 167 -4.10 -7.93 6.66
C ALA A 167 -4.06 -8.75 7.95
N GLY A 168 -3.13 -9.68 8.10
CA GLY A 168 -2.92 -10.46 9.32
C GLY A 168 -2.59 -9.57 10.53
N LYS A 169 -1.77 -8.53 10.33
CA LYS A 169 -1.46 -7.54 11.38
C LYS A 169 -2.71 -6.73 11.77
N PHE A 170 -3.50 -6.26 10.81
CA PHE A 170 -4.78 -5.59 11.07
C PHE A 170 -5.79 -6.49 11.77
N GLN A 171 -5.90 -7.76 11.40
CA GLN A 171 -6.77 -8.74 12.05
C GLN A 171 -6.39 -8.95 13.51
N THR A 172 -5.10 -8.95 13.83
CA THR A 172 -4.63 -9.05 15.22
C THR A 172 -5.09 -7.84 16.03
N VAL A 173 -4.88 -6.62 15.55
CA VAL A 173 -5.35 -5.39 16.22
C VAL A 173 -6.87 -5.40 16.38
N MET A 174 -7.62 -5.82 15.36
CA MET A 174 -9.07 -5.90 15.41
C MET A 174 -9.56 -6.90 16.45
N ARG A 175 -8.95 -8.10 16.52
CA ARG A 175 -9.26 -9.11 17.52
C ARG A 175 -9.01 -8.57 18.93
N ASP A 176 -7.86 -7.96 19.16
CA ASP A 176 -7.48 -7.44 20.48
C ASP A 176 -8.42 -6.31 20.94
N LEU A 177 -8.86 -5.43 20.01
CA LEU A 177 -9.89 -4.41 20.28
C LEU A 177 -11.24 -5.03 20.63
N LEU A 178 -11.67 -6.09 19.94
CA LEU A 178 -12.92 -6.78 20.23
C LEU A 178 -12.88 -7.51 21.59
N GLU A 179 -11.75 -8.14 21.94
CA GLU A 179 -11.56 -8.76 23.26
C GLU A 179 -11.60 -7.70 24.36
N LEU A 180 -10.98 -6.56 24.15
CA LEU A 180 -11.04 -5.44 25.08
C LEU A 180 -12.46 -4.86 25.22
N SER A 181 -13.22 -4.77 24.13
CA SER A 181 -14.62 -4.35 24.14
C SER A 181 -15.49 -5.30 24.98
N LYS A 182 -15.30 -6.63 24.84
CA LYS A 182 -15.98 -7.65 25.68
C LYS A 182 -15.60 -7.54 27.14
N LEU A 183 -14.32 -7.27 27.42
CA LEU A 183 -13.87 -7.04 28.80
C LEU A 183 -14.57 -5.80 29.39
N GLN A 184 -14.67 -4.70 28.65
CA GLN A 184 -15.40 -3.50 29.09
C GLN A 184 -16.88 -3.76 29.31
N GLU A 185 -17.52 -4.56 28.45
CA GLU A 185 -18.92 -4.99 28.65
C GLU A 185 -19.11 -5.75 29.97
N SER A 186 -18.25 -6.71 30.28
CA SER A 186 -18.28 -7.46 31.54
C SER A 186 -18.08 -6.54 32.73
N LEU A 187 -17.15 -5.58 32.65
CA LEU A 187 -16.93 -4.59 33.71
C LEU A 187 -18.14 -3.67 33.87
N GLU A 188 -18.77 -3.23 32.81
CA GLU A 188 -19.95 -2.38 32.78
C GLU A 188 -21.12 -3.10 33.47
N GLN A 189 -21.43 -4.33 33.07
CA GLN A 189 -22.49 -5.13 33.64
C GLN A 189 -22.28 -5.36 35.17
N SER A 190 -21.05 -5.71 35.55
CA SER A 190 -20.68 -5.89 36.96
C SER A 190 -20.81 -4.57 37.73
N THR A 191 -20.40 -3.45 37.16
CA THR A 191 -20.51 -2.13 37.79
C THR A 191 -21.96 -1.69 37.94
N ARG A 192 -22.81 -1.94 36.92
CA ARG A 192 -24.23 -1.55 36.92
C ARG A 192 -25.07 -2.28 37.95
N THR A 193 -24.74 -3.55 38.20
CA THR A 193 -25.46 -4.39 39.18
C THR A 193 -25.04 -4.17 40.62
N MET A 194 -23.95 -3.44 40.87
CA MET A 194 -23.48 -3.20 42.25
C MET A 194 -24.32 -2.18 42.99
N PRO A 195 -24.53 -2.38 44.31
CA PRO A 195 -25.18 -1.39 45.16
C PRO A 195 -24.45 -0.05 45.16
N LYS A 196 -25.22 1.04 45.30
CA LYS A 196 -24.64 2.38 45.41
C LYS A 196 -23.64 2.43 46.58
N ASN A 197 -22.52 3.09 46.35
CA ASN A 197 -21.43 3.29 47.33
C ASN A 197 -20.74 1.97 47.81
N SER A 198 -20.91 0.85 47.11
CA SER A 198 -20.24 -0.41 47.44
C SER A 198 -18.70 -0.24 47.47
N GLN A 199 -18.06 -0.81 48.50
CA GLN A 199 -16.59 -0.85 48.56
C GLN A 199 -15.97 -1.65 47.39
N ARG A 200 -16.71 -2.62 46.82
CA ARG A 200 -16.28 -3.42 45.67
C ARG A 200 -16.08 -2.57 44.39
N LEU A 201 -16.78 -1.43 44.29
CA LEU A 201 -16.59 -0.50 43.19
C LEU A 201 -15.15 0.04 43.13
N ALA A 202 -14.53 0.29 44.29
CA ALA A 202 -13.12 0.71 44.32
C ALA A 202 -12.16 -0.41 43.88
N ALA A 203 -12.47 -1.67 44.18
CA ALA A 203 -11.70 -2.82 43.72
C ALA A 203 -11.80 -2.99 42.19
N MET A 204 -12.95 -2.68 41.59
CA MET A 204 -13.12 -2.70 40.13
C MET A 204 -12.29 -1.63 39.39
N ALA A 205 -11.84 -0.58 40.09
CA ALA A 205 -10.91 0.39 39.49
C ALA A 205 -9.59 -0.26 39.07
N GLY A 206 -9.12 -1.31 39.76
CA GLY A 206 -7.98 -2.11 39.38
C GLY A 206 -8.21 -2.91 38.09
N GLN A 207 -9.41 -3.49 37.93
CA GLN A 207 -9.78 -4.18 36.68
C GLN A 207 -9.93 -3.21 35.52
N GLN A 208 -10.43 -2.01 35.78
CA GLN A 208 -10.50 -0.95 34.79
C GLN A 208 -9.09 -0.47 34.34
N GLN A 209 -8.15 -0.38 35.31
CA GLN A 209 -6.75 -0.09 35.02
C GLN A 209 -6.14 -1.17 34.11
N PHE A 210 -6.35 -2.44 34.42
CA PHE A 210 -5.90 -3.56 33.60
C PHE A 210 -6.44 -3.45 32.17
N ALA A 211 -7.73 -3.15 31.99
CA ALA A 211 -8.29 -2.93 30.64
C ALA A 211 -7.64 -1.75 29.93
N GLN A 212 -7.31 -0.68 30.63
CA GLN A 212 -6.60 0.47 30.10
C GLN A 212 -5.16 0.12 29.67
N ASP A 213 -4.47 -0.70 30.45
CA ASP A 213 -3.12 -1.19 30.13
C ASP A 213 -3.12 -2.07 28.86
N GLN A 214 -4.18 -2.88 28.63
CA GLN A 214 -4.36 -3.60 27.37
C GLN A 214 -4.57 -2.65 26.20
N LEU A 215 -5.36 -1.59 26.37
CA LEU A 215 -5.55 -0.57 25.33
C LEU A 215 -4.25 0.11 24.94
N ILE A 216 -3.35 0.40 25.89
CA ILE A 216 -2.04 0.97 25.63
C ILE A 216 -1.20 0.04 24.75
N LYS A 217 -1.25 -1.28 24.99
CA LYS A 217 -0.56 -2.25 24.13
C LYS A 217 -1.11 -2.24 22.70
N ILE A 218 -2.43 -2.20 22.56
CA ILE A 218 -3.07 -2.10 21.23
C ILE A 218 -2.68 -0.80 20.52
N MET A 219 -2.58 0.30 21.25
CA MET A 219 -2.07 1.57 20.70
C MET A 219 -0.64 1.42 20.19
N SER A 220 0.23 0.76 20.92
CA SER A 220 1.61 0.49 20.48
C SER A 220 1.63 -0.34 19.21
N SER A 221 0.85 -1.43 19.15
CA SER A 221 0.75 -2.27 17.95
C SER A 221 0.24 -1.48 16.73
N LEU A 222 -0.73 -0.57 16.94
CA LEU A 222 -1.23 0.28 15.86
C LEU A 222 -0.20 1.34 15.44
N MET A 223 0.59 1.87 16.37
CA MET A 223 1.72 2.77 16.06
C MET A 223 2.78 2.05 15.22
N ASP A 224 3.14 0.81 15.58
CA ASP A 224 4.11 0.02 14.82
C ASP A 224 3.56 -0.27 13.41
N LEU A 225 2.31 -0.70 13.31
CA LEU A 225 1.65 -0.90 12.02
C LEU A 225 1.62 0.39 11.18
N SER A 226 1.48 1.56 11.81
CA SER A 226 1.51 2.84 11.12
C SER A 226 2.88 3.22 10.55
N LYS A 227 3.96 2.52 10.91
CA LYS A 227 5.30 2.67 10.32
C LYS A 227 5.43 1.87 9.02
N GLU A 228 4.57 0.90 8.81
CA GLU A 228 4.63 -0.02 7.67
C GLU A 228 3.63 0.33 6.57
N THR A 229 2.54 1.07 6.89
CA THR A 229 1.48 1.37 5.92
C THR A 229 0.74 2.67 6.22
N PHE A 230 0.34 3.37 5.16
CA PHE A 230 -0.59 4.50 5.24
C PHE A 230 -2.05 4.10 5.45
N ALA A 231 -2.37 2.81 5.44
CA ALA A 231 -3.74 2.34 5.69
C ALA A 231 -4.20 2.58 7.14
N VAL A 232 -3.27 2.80 8.08
CA VAL A 232 -3.61 3.26 9.43
C VAL A 232 -4.19 4.68 9.39
N THR A 233 -5.46 4.82 9.80
CA THR A 233 -6.20 6.07 9.62
C THR A 233 -6.29 6.89 10.91
N PRO A 234 -6.44 8.24 10.82
CA PRO A 234 -6.70 9.07 11.99
C PRO A 234 -7.96 8.69 12.76
N GLN A 235 -8.96 8.09 12.09
CA GLN A 235 -10.17 7.59 12.74
C GLN A 235 -9.89 6.46 13.73
N MET A 236 -8.96 5.54 13.41
CA MET A 236 -8.53 4.50 14.35
C MET A 236 -7.93 5.13 15.61
N GLY A 237 -6.99 6.07 15.44
CA GLY A 237 -6.37 6.79 16.54
C GLY A 237 -7.38 7.57 17.37
N LYS A 238 -8.35 8.22 16.74
CA LYS A 238 -9.43 8.96 17.41
C LYS A 238 -10.30 8.02 18.26
N GLY A 239 -10.76 6.89 17.71
CA GLY A 239 -11.57 5.90 18.42
C GLY A 239 -10.85 5.37 19.66
N ILE A 240 -9.57 4.97 19.50
CA ILE A 240 -8.75 4.47 20.61
C ILE A 240 -8.49 5.56 21.66
N GLY A 241 -8.18 6.78 21.25
CA GLY A 241 -7.98 7.93 22.16
C GLY A 241 -9.22 8.26 22.97
N MET A 242 -10.40 8.25 22.34
CA MET A 242 -11.67 8.44 23.03
C MET A 242 -11.97 7.30 24.01
N ALA A 243 -11.72 6.04 23.61
CA ALA A 243 -11.87 4.89 24.50
C ALA A 243 -10.97 5.03 25.74
N ASN A 244 -9.71 5.40 25.56
CA ASN A 244 -8.77 5.63 26.67
C ASN A 244 -9.27 6.70 27.64
N ALA A 245 -9.73 7.84 27.12
CA ALA A 245 -10.28 8.92 27.95
C ALA A 245 -11.51 8.46 28.76
N GLN A 246 -12.41 7.70 28.14
CA GLN A 246 -13.59 7.16 28.82
C GLN A 246 -13.25 6.08 29.86
N MET A 247 -12.25 5.25 29.61
CA MET A 247 -11.73 4.28 30.59
C MET A 247 -11.12 4.97 31.81
N GLU A 248 -10.35 6.02 31.59
CA GLU A 248 -9.77 6.82 32.67
C GLU A 248 -10.89 7.49 33.53
N GLU A 249 -11.92 8.01 32.89
CA GLU A 249 -13.06 8.61 33.57
C GLU A 249 -13.87 7.53 34.35
N ALA A 250 -14.03 6.34 33.78
CA ALA A 250 -14.64 5.21 34.46
C ALA A 250 -13.86 4.82 35.74
N LYS A 251 -12.52 4.73 35.64
CA LYS A 251 -11.63 4.44 36.75
C LYS A 251 -11.79 5.46 37.89
N LYS A 252 -11.78 6.78 37.56
CA LYS A 252 -11.99 7.87 38.53
C LYS A 252 -13.34 7.77 39.23
N LYS A 253 -14.41 7.44 38.48
CA LYS A 253 -15.75 7.27 39.04
C LYS A 253 -15.86 6.04 39.91
N LEU A 254 -15.23 4.91 39.56
CA LEU A 254 -15.14 3.69 40.36
C LEU A 254 -14.43 3.96 41.69
N THR A 255 -13.32 4.68 41.68
CA THR A 255 -12.58 5.09 42.88
C THR A 255 -13.47 5.93 43.85
N LYS A 256 -14.29 6.81 43.23
CA LYS A 256 -15.27 7.62 44.01
C LYS A 256 -16.55 6.88 44.34
N ARG A 257 -16.62 5.55 44.10
CA ARG A 257 -17.78 4.69 44.29
C ARG A 257 -19.06 5.14 43.56
N ASN A 258 -18.91 5.89 42.47
CA ASN A 258 -20.00 6.28 41.58
C ASN A 258 -20.21 5.23 40.48
N GLY A 259 -20.84 4.11 40.84
CA GLY A 259 -21.06 2.95 39.96
C GLY A 259 -21.85 3.33 38.69
N ARG A 260 -22.96 4.09 38.83
CA ARG A 260 -23.78 4.48 37.67
C ARG A 260 -23.00 5.35 36.68
N GLY A 261 -22.25 6.33 37.22
CA GLY A 261 -21.39 7.19 36.36
C GLY A 261 -20.26 6.41 35.68
N ALA A 262 -19.66 5.44 36.40
CA ALA A 262 -18.62 4.56 35.85
C ALA A 262 -19.17 3.67 34.74
N ALA A 263 -20.33 3.02 34.94
CA ALA A 263 -20.97 2.19 33.91
C ALA A 263 -21.26 2.96 32.61
N ASN A 264 -21.72 4.22 32.71
CA ASN A 264 -21.93 5.06 31.54
C ASN A 264 -20.62 5.36 30.79
N SER A 265 -19.52 5.62 31.53
CA SER A 265 -18.20 5.83 30.85
C SER A 265 -17.65 4.56 30.25
N GLN A 266 -17.87 3.39 30.90
CA GLN A 266 -17.50 2.08 30.34
C GLN A 266 -18.28 1.78 29.04
N GLN A 267 -19.57 2.09 29.00
CA GLN A 267 -20.39 1.98 27.79
C GLN A 267 -19.89 2.89 26.67
N SER A 268 -19.51 4.13 26.99
CA SER A 268 -18.93 5.06 26.01
C SER A 268 -17.57 4.57 25.50
N ALA A 269 -16.75 3.95 26.36
CA ALA A 269 -15.49 3.33 25.95
C ALA A 269 -15.72 2.18 24.95
N MET A 270 -16.71 1.32 25.21
CA MET A 270 -17.10 0.24 24.28
C MET A 270 -17.52 0.79 22.91
N THR A 271 -18.35 1.83 22.88
CA THR A 271 -18.75 2.48 21.62
C THR A 271 -17.52 2.95 20.84
N SER A 272 -16.57 3.63 21.49
CA SER A 272 -15.36 4.13 20.86
C SER A 272 -14.42 2.99 20.39
N LEU A 273 -14.33 1.88 21.15
CA LEU A 273 -13.59 0.68 20.73
C LEU A 273 -14.22 0.06 19.47
N ASN A 274 -15.53 -0.05 19.42
CA ASN A 274 -16.24 -0.63 18.26
C ASN A 274 -16.11 0.28 17.03
N GLU A 275 -16.09 1.61 17.20
CA GLU A 275 -15.77 2.54 16.12
C GLU A 275 -14.35 2.33 15.59
N ALA A 276 -13.38 2.10 16.48
CA ALA A 276 -12.00 1.79 16.07
C ALA A 276 -11.93 0.45 15.32
N VAL A 277 -12.63 -0.60 15.79
CA VAL A 277 -12.74 -1.89 15.07
C VAL A 277 -13.28 -1.71 13.67
N LEU A 278 -14.36 -0.94 13.51
CA LEU A 278 -14.94 -0.66 12.19
C LEU A 278 -13.95 0.06 11.28
N ALA A 279 -13.20 1.04 11.82
CA ALA A 279 -12.19 1.76 11.06
C ALA A 279 -11.02 0.85 10.61
N VAL A 280 -10.58 -0.08 11.47
CA VAL A 280 -9.56 -1.10 11.13
C VAL A 280 -10.08 -2.03 10.03
N TYR A 281 -11.30 -2.53 10.17
CA TYR A 281 -11.93 -3.41 9.18
C TYR A 281 -12.05 -2.73 7.80
N GLN A 282 -12.49 -1.48 7.77
CA GLN A 282 -12.63 -0.72 6.54
C GLN A 282 -11.28 -0.48 5.84
N ALA A 283 -10.23 -0.19 6.61
CA ALA A 283 -8.90 0.00 6.06
C ALA A 283 -8.32 -1.29 5.49
N MET A 284 -8.47 -2.39 6.20
CA MET A 284 -8.06 -3.71 5.73
C MET A 284 -8.73 -4.08 4.41
N ASN A 285 -10.06 -3.89 4.31
CA ASN A 285 -10.79 -4.20 3.07
C ASN A 285 -10.36 -3.30 1.90
N LYS A 286 -10.12 -2.01 2.15
CA LYS A 286 -9.62 -1.10 1.10
C LYS A 286 -8.24 -1.51 0.60
N MET A 287 -7.35 -1.86 1.52
CA MET A 287 -6.01 -2.33 1.21
C MET A 287 -6.05 -3.61 0.36
N GLN A 288 -6.86 -4.61 0.75
CA GLN A 288 -7.04 -5.83 -0.03
C GLN A 288 -7.65 -5.57 -1.42
N ALA A 289 -8.60 -4.64 -1.52
CA ALA A 289 -9.23 -4.29 -2.79
C ALA A 289 -8.29 -3.54 -3.75
N SER A 290 -7.32 -2.78 -3.23
CA SER A 290 -6.33 -2.07 -4.04
C SER A 290 -5.11 -2.92 -4.40
N GLY A 291 -4.87 -4.07 -3.74
CA GLY A 291 -3.65 -4.85 -3.90
C GLY A 291 -2.38 -4.15 -3.39
N SER A 292 -2.50 -3.02 -2.67
CA SER A 292 -1.38 -2.22 -2.19
C SER A 292 -1.25 -2.33 -0.67
N ALA A 293 -0.20 -2.99 -0.21
CA ALA A 293 0.11 -3.12 1.21
C ALA A 293 0.62 -1.81 1.83
N SER A 294 1.26 -0.94 1.05
CA SER A 294 1.71 0.39 1.50
C SER A 294 0.55 1.34 1.84
N GLY A 295 -0.62 1.12 1.25
CA GLY A 295 -1.76 2.04 1.35
C GLY A 295 -1.53 3.39 0.67
N TYR A 296 -0.63 3.45 -0.32
CA TYR A 296 -0.24 4.69 -0.99
C TYR A 296 -1.40 5.34 -1.74
N GLU A 297 -2.24 4.57 -2.40
CA GLU A 297 -3.43 5.10 -3.08
C GLU A 297 -4.39 5.79 -2.11
N GLN A 298 -4.62 5.18 -0.92
CA GLN A 298 -5.45 5.78 0.11
C GLN A 298 -4.81 7.07 0.67
N PHE A 299 -3.50 7.12 0.74
CA PHE A 299 -2.77 8.34 1.12
C PHE A 299 -2.96 9.44 0.10
N LEU A 300 -2.78 9.17 -1.20
CA LEU A 300 -3.00 10.14 -2.27
C LEU A 300 -4.42 10.68 -2.30
N GLN A 301 -5.43 9.83 -2.17
CA GLN A 301 -6.83 10.26 -2.08
C GLN A 301 -7.06 11.23 -0.92
N ARG A 302 -6.52 10.92 0.26
CA ARG A 302 -6.63 11.82 1.43
C ARG A 302 -5.92 13.14 1.22
N MET A 303 -4.74 13.13 0.60
CA MET A 303 -4.00 14.36 0.26
C MET A 303 -4.81 15.25 -0.70
N GLN A 304 -5.46 14.66 -1.71
CA GLN A 304 -6.36 15.37 -2.61
C GLN A 304 -7.57 15.96 -1.89
N GLU A 305 -8.19 15.20 -0.98
CA GLU A 305 -9.31 15.68 -0.16
C GLU A 305 -8.89 16.85 0.74
N ILE A 306 -7.72 16.75 1.38
CA ILE A 306 -7.18 17.83 2.25
C ILE A 306 -6.88 19.07 1.42
N SER A 307 -6.25 18.92 0.26
CA SER A 307 -5.96 20.01 -0.67
C SER A 307 -7.24 20.71 -1.15
N GLY A 308 -8.27 19.93 -1.53
CA GLY A 308 -9.56 20.47 -1.92
C GLY A 308 -10.28 21.23 -0.81
N ARG A 309 -10.23 20.72 0.44
CA ARG A 309 -10.77 21.41 1.61
C ARG A 309 -10.01 22.70 1.90
N GLN A 310 -8.68 22.68 1.78
CA GLN A 310 -7.85 23.87 1.98
C GLN A 310 -8.13 24.95 0.95
N GLN A 311 -8.33 24.58 -0.31
CA GLN A 311 -8.77 25.52 -1.35
C GLN A 311 -10.14 26.13 -1.01
N GLY A 312 -11.11 25.32 -0.59
CA GLY A 312 -12.42 25.80 -0.16
C GLY A 312 -12.34 26.80 1.03
N ILE A 313 -11.47 26.55 2.00
CA ILE A 313 -11.23 27.47 3.14
C ILE A 313 -10.58 28.76 2.65
N ASN A 314 -9.60 28.67 1.75
CA ASN A 314 -8.93 29.85 1.17
C ASN A 314 -9.92 30.70 0.37
N ASP A 315 -10.79 30.09 -0.43
CA ASP A 315 -11.82 30.78 -1.22
C ASP A 315 -12.84 31.46 -0.31
N GLN A 316 -13.30 30.81 0.76
CA GLN A 316 -14.19 31.41 1.76
C GLN A 316 -13.50 32.57 2.52
N SER A 317 -12.23 32.39 2.88
CA SER A 317 -11.45 33.43 3.55
C SER A 317 -11.26 34.65 2.64
N MET A 318 -11.03 34.41 1.35
CA MET A 318 -10.90 35.47 0.35
C MET A 318 -12.23 36.22 0.14
N GLN A 319 -13.36 35.46 0.04
CA GLN A 319 -14.70 36.06 -0.06
C GLN A 319 -15.04 36.90 1.19
N LEU A 320 -14.69 36.43 2.39
CA LEU A 320 -14.88 37.20 3.62
C LEU A 320 -14.00 38.46 3.65
N ALA A 321 -12.75 38.37 3.21
CA ALA A 321 -11.84 39.52 3.12
C ALA A 321 -12.32 40.58 2.12
N PHE A 322 -12.85 40.16 0.96
CA PHE A 322 -13.41 41.08 -0.04
C PHE A 322 -14.82 41.56 0.32
N GLY A 323 -15.64 40.73 0.99
CA GLY A 323 -17.00 41.13 1.43
C GLY A 323 -17.03 42.13 2.57
N GLN A 324 -15.92 42.36 3.29
CA GLN A 324 -15.78 43.41 4.30
C GLN A 324 -15.26 44.73 3.72
N LEU A 325 -14.90 44.77 2.43
CA LEU A 325 -14.39 45.99 1.77
C LEU A 325 -15.46 46.77 0.99
N PHE A 326 -16.70 46.32 0.99
CA PHE A 326 -17.87 46.95 0.42
C PHE A 326 -19.02 46.97 1.45
#